data_8ff036fdad68f5a306c6a60e66680d41
#
_entry.id   8ff036fdad68f5a306c6a60e66680d41
#
_cell.length_a   1.000
_cell.length_b   1.000
_cell.length_c   1.000
_cell.angle_alpha   90.00
_cell.angle_beta   90.00
_cell.angle_gamma   90.00
#
_symmetry.space_group_name_H-M   'P 1'
#
loop_
_entity.id
_entity.type
_entity.pdbx_description
1 polymer ?
#
loop_
_entity_poly.entity_id
_entity_poly.type
_entity_poly.pdbx_seq_one_letter_code
_entity_poly.pdbx_strand_id
1 'polypeptide(L)'
;ILERMRRNSLLLPIDRNFGKTPDYIDNVSPYIQEELNKLSQPGRKTTDYVVPYMWGTAGLLYNKADVSRDEVMSWKCLWDPRFRNKILMKDSYRDAYGTAIIYAHARELADGTFTVEQLMNDSSPEMIAIAEEYLKKMKPNIAGWEADFGKEMMTKGKAWLNFTWSGDAVWAMEEASAVGVDLGYEVPLEGSNIWYDGWAILKYARNVKAASYFMDYLCR
;
A
#
# COMPACT_ATOMS: atom_id res chain seq x y z
N ILE A 1 8.01 -5.05 -7.60
CA ILE A 1 7.85 -4.84 -9.06
C ILE A 1 9.09 -4.15 -9.62
N LEU A 2 9.43 -2.96 -9.14
CA LEU A 2 10.54 -2.15 -9.65
C LEU A 2 11.87 -2.92 -9.71
N GLU A 3 12.26 -3.58 -8.62
CA GLU A 3 13.50 -4.37 -8.59
C GLU A 3 13.49 -5.52 -9.61
N ARG A 4 12.35 -6.19 -9.79
CA ARG A 4 12.22 -7.23 -10.82
C ARG A 4 12.37 -6.66 -12.23
N MET A 5 11.81 -5.48 -12.51
CA MET A 5 11.96 -4.81 -13.80
C MET A 5 13.41 -4.40 -14.05
N ARG A 6 14.07 -3.88 -13.03
CA ARG A 6 15.48 -3.48 -13.10
C ARG A 6 16.40 -4.69 -13.36
N ARG A 7 16.23 -5.81 -12.64
CA ARG A 7 16.98 -7.06 -12.85
C ARG A 7 16.84 -7.59 -14.26
N ASN A 8 15.69 -7.44 -14.86
CA ASN A 8 15.44 -7.86 -16.24
C ASN A 8 15.81 -6.79 -17.27
N SER A 9 16.52 -5.74 -16.87
CA SER A 9 16.94 -4.64 -17.76
C SER A 9 15.79 -4.02 -18.55
N LEU A 10 14.64 -3.86 -17.92
CA LEU A 10 13.43 -3.27 -18.51
C LEU A 10 13.33 -1.77 -18.28
N LEU A 11 14.20 -1.20 -17.46
CA LEU A 11 14.23 0.23 -17.14
C LEU A 11 15.50 0.88 -17.69
N LEU A 12 15.38 2.14 -18.07
CA LEU A 12 16.50 3.03 -18.39
C LEU A 12 16.93 3.78 -17.12
N PRO A 13 18.24 4.02 -16.94
CA PRO A 13 18.70 4.93 -15.90
C PRO A 13 18.09 6.33 -16.08
N ILE A 14 17.83 7.02 -14.98
CA ILE A 14 17.41 8.42 -15.00
C ILE A 14 18.58 9.29 -15.45
N ASP A 15 18.40 10.01 -16.54
CA ASP A 15 19.36 11.02 -17.00
C ASP A 15 19.11 12.32 -16.22
N ARG A 16 20.06 12.69 -15.38
CA ARG A 16 20.02 13.94 -14.60
C ARG A 16 20.58 15.14 -15.34
N ASN A 17 21.17 14.94 -16.53
CA ASN A 17 21.81 15.98 -17.32
C ASN A 17 20.96 16.43 -18.52
N PHE A 18 19.68 16.19 -18.51
CA PHE A 18 18.79 16.42 -19.65
C PHE A 18 18.38 17.89 -19.86
N GLY A 19 18.71 18.80 -18.94
CA GLY A 19 18.31 20.21 -19.03
C GLY A 19 19.32 21.20 -18.44
N LYS A 20 19.11 22.48 -18.72
CA LYS A 20 19.85 23.61 -18.13
C LYS A 20 19.15 24.22 -16.93
N THR A 21 17.98 23.72 -16.58
CA THR A 21 17.17 24.13 -15.46
C THR A 21 17.63 23.44 -14.19
N PRO A 22 17.31 23.98 -13.01
CA PRO A 22 17.56 23.28 -11.76
C PRO A 22 17.00 21.87 -11.82
N ASP A 23 17.75 20.91 -11.34
CA ASP A 23 17.33 19.52 -11.24
C ASP A 23 16.40 19.37 -10.04
N TYR A 24 15.09 19.39 -10.27
CA TYR A 24 14.08 19.24 -9.22
C TYR A 24 13.95 17.82 -8.70
N ILE A 25 14.53 16.83 -9.38
CA ILE A 25 14.55 15.45 -8.89
C ILE A 25 15.19 15.36 -7.50
N ASP A 26 16.11 16.26 -7.19
CA ASP A 26 16.76 16.33 -5.87
C ASP A 26 15.84 16.92 -4.77
N ASN A 27 14.67 17.47 -5.10
CA ASN A 27 13.68 17.90 -4.12
C ASN A 27 12.94 16.73 -3.44
N VAL A 28 13.08 15.54 -3.98
CA VAL A 28 12.46 14.34 -3.37
C VAL A 28 13.05 14.09 -1.99
N SER A 29 12.18 13.81 -1.02
CA SER A 29 12.56 13.53 0.37
C SER A 29 13.71 12.53 0.45
N PRO A 30 14.83 12.88 1.13
CA PRO A 30 15.95 11.96 1.35
C PRO A 30 15.51 10.64 2.04
N TYR A 31 14.55 10.72 2.95
CA TYR A 31 13.97 9.55 3.62
C TYR A 31 13.37 8.56 2.60
N ILE A 32 12.54 9.05 1.68
CA ILE A 32 11.91 8.20 0.66
C ILE A 32 12.94 7.62 -0.30
N GLN A 33 13.97 8.39 -0.66
CA GLN A 33 15.08 7.89 -1.48
C GLN A 33 15.84 6.76 -0.76
N GLU A 34 16.09 6.90 0.53
CA GLU A 34 16.73 5.88 1.36
C GLU A 34 15.89 4.60 1.42
N GLU A 35 14.58 4.71 1.70
CA GLU A 35 13.67 3.56 1.73
C GLU A 35 13.64 2.81 0.40
N LEU A 36 13.56 3.52 -0.74
CA LEU A 36 13.65 2.89 -2.06
C LEU A 36 15.00 2.20 -2.29
N ASN A 37 16.08 2.77 -1.77
CA ASN A 37 17.42 2.19 -1.94
C ASN A 37 17.66 0.96 -1.06
N LYS A 38 16.86 0.71 -0.01
CA LYS A 38 16.88 -0.57 0.73
C LYS A 38 16.47 -1.74 -0.16
N LEU A 39 15.71 -1.48 -1.23
CA LEU A 39 15.35 -2.49 -2.23
C LEU A 39 16.48 -2.78 -3.23
N SER A 40 17.62 -2.11 -3.12
CA SER A 40 18.71 -2.15 -4.09
C SER A 40 19.62 -3.34 -3.87
N GLN A 41 20.19 -3.85 -4.97
CA GLN A 41 21.34 -4.76 -4.90
C GLN A 41 22.64 -3.96 -4.73
N PRO A 42 23.72 -4.58 -4.20
CA PRO A 42 25.02 -3.93 -4.08
C PRO A 42 25.47 -3.29 -5.40
N GLY A 43 25.88 -2.01 -5.33
CA GLY A 43 26.43 -1.27 -6.47
C GLY A 43 25.42 -0.68 -7.46
N ARG A 44 24.10 -0.80 -7.21
CA ARG A 44 23.06 -0.21 -8.08
C ARG A 44 21.90 0.28 -7.26
N LYS A 45 21.73 1.59 -7.14
CA LYS A 45 20.63 2.20 -6.39
C LYS A 45 19.32 2.12 -7.17
N THR A 46 18.22 1.87 -6.49
CA THR A 46 16.89 1.92 -7.10
C THR A 46 16.58 3.32 -7.61
N THR A 47 17.03 4.35 -6.90
CA THR A 47 16.89 5.76 -7.28
C THR A 47 17.69 6.16 -8.54
N ASP A 48 18.58 5.32 -9.06
CA ASP A 48 19.19 5.54 -10.37
C ASP A 48 18.20 5.28 -11.52
N TYR A 49 17.09 4.60 -11.27
CA TYR A 49 16.10 4.16 -12.27
C TYR A 49 14.68 4.66 -11.99
N VAL A 50 14.43 5.17 -10.79
CA VAL A 50 13.09 5.50 -10.32
C VAL A 50 13.11 6.83 -9.57
N VAL A 51 12.19 7.70 -9.93
CA VAL A 51 11.88 8.94 -9.18
C VAL A 51 10.68 8.66 -8.29
N PRO A 52 10.79 8.76 -6.96
CA PRO A 52 9.64 8.61 -6.06
C PRO A 52 8.49 9.57 -6.43
N TYR A 53 7.27 9.07 -6.34
CA TYR A 53 6.07 9.83 -6.66
C TYR A 53 5.11 9.94 -5.50
N MET A 54 4.63 8.81 -5.00
CA MET A 54 3.72 8.73 -3.85
C MET A 54 4.13 7.59 -2.94
N TRP A 55 3.67 7.67 -1.71
CA TRP A 55 3.79 6.57 -0.75
C TRP A 55 2.58 6.57 0.17
N GLY A 56 2.33 5.47 0.81
CA GLY A 56 1.26 5.35 1.78
C GLY A 56 1.29 4.03 2.51
N THR A 57 0.30 3.89 3.37
CA THR A 57 0.06 2.67 4.15
C THR A 57 -1.22 2.00 3.70
N ALA A 58 -1.33 0.70 3.94
CA ALA A 58 -2.60 0.01 3.96
C ALA A 58 -3.18 0.02 5.37
N GLY A 59 -4.49 0.13 5.51
CA GLY A 59 -5.15 0.20 6.81
C GLY A 59 -6.65 0.01 6.70
N LEU A 60 -7.34 0.35 7.78
CA LEU A 60 -8.79 0.20 7.92
C LEU A 60 -9.47 1.57 7.93
N LEU A 61 -10.24 1.84 6.90
CA LEU A 61 -11.23 2.92 6.87
C LEU A 61 -12.51 2.39 7.52
N TYR A 62 -13.06 3.10 8.49
CA TYR A 62 -14.23 2.64 9.24
C TYR A 62 -15.26 3.76 9.45
N ASN A 63 -16.52 3.37 9.51
CA ASN A 63 -17.62 4.26 9.85
C ASN A 63 -17.75 4.37 11.37
N LYS A 64 -17.48 5.54 11.93
CA LYS A 64 -17.49 5.77 13.38
C LYS A 64 -18.88 5.63 14.02
N ALA A 65 -19.96 5.66 13.24
CA ALA A 65 -21.30 5.39 13.73
C ALA A 65 -21.51 3.90 14.06
N ASP A 66 -20.78 2.99 13.39
CA ASP A 66 -20.94 1.56 13.51
C ASP A 66 -19.79 0.86 14.24
N VAL A 67 -18.58 1.47 14.19
CA VAL A 67 -17.33 0.87 14.63
C VAL A 67 -16.51 1.87 15.43
N SER A 68 -16.06 1.46 16.61
CA SER A 68 -15.16 2.28 17.43
C SER A 68 -13.70 2.18 16.95
N ARG A 69 -12.90 3.18 17.31
CA ARG A 69 -11.46 3.19 17.03
C ARG A 69 -10.76 1.96 17.60
N ASP A 70 -11.07 1.59 18.83
CA ASP A 70 -10.41 0.48 19.53
C ASP A 70 -10.62 -0.86 18.81
N GLU A 71 -11.76 -1.05 18.13
CA GLU A 71 -12.04 -2.26 17.38
C GLU A 71 -11.16 -2.42 16.13
N VAL A 72 -10.69 -1.32 15.54
CA VAL A 72 -9.85 -1.32 14.33
C VAL A 72 -8.36 -1.19 14.61
N MET A 73 -7.96 -1.10 15.87
CA MET A 73 -6.55 -1.07 16.26
C MET A 73 -5.84 -2.43 16.08
N SER A 74 -6.57 -3.48 15.73
CA SER A 74 -6.02 -4.81 15.41
C SER A 74 -6.69 -5.36 14.16
N TRP A 75 -5.92 -6.04 13.32
CA TRP A 75 -6.45 -6.79 12.17
C TRP A 75 -7.49 -7.84 12.56
N LYS A 76 -7.54 -8.24 13.84
CA LYS A 76 -8.51 -9.20 14.37
C LYS A 76 -9.95 -8.87 13.98
N CYS A 77 -10.32 -7.61 13.86
CA CYS A 77 -11.67 -7.19 13.48
C CYS A 77 -12.14 -7.79 12.15
N LEU A 78 -11.22 -8.04 11.21
CA LEU A 78 -11.56 -8.62 9.91
C LEU A 78 -12.10 -10.06 10.03
N TRP A 79 -11.77 -10.76 11.12
CA TRP A 79 -12.23 -12.12 11.43
C TRP A 79 -13.38 -12.18 12.43
N ASP A 80 -13.81 -11.05 12.97
CA ASP A 80 -14.94 -11.00 13.93
C ASP A 80 -16.26 -11.24 13.19
N PRO A 81 -17.08 -12.25 13.60
CA PRO A 81 -18.37 -12.53 12.97
C PRO A 81 -19.38 -11.36 13.02
N ARG A 82 -19.20 -10.39 13.91
CA ARG A 82 -19.99 -9.15 13.97
C ARG A 82 -19.98 -8.40 12.64
N PHE A 83 -18.86 -8.47 11.92
CA PHE A 83 -18.68 -7.79 10.63
C PHE A 83 -19.12 -8.63 9.42
N ARG A 84 -19.93 -9.67 9.65
CA ARG A 84 -20.40 -10.53 8.56
C ARG A 84 -21.06 -9.72 7.44
N ASN A 85 -20.51 -9.83 6.22
CA ASN A 85 -20.97 -9.11 5.04
C ASN A 85 -20.97 -7.56 5.20
N LYS A 86 -19.98 -7.03 5.94
CA LYS A 86 -19.84 -5.59 6.25
C LYS A 86 -18.49 -5.02 5.86
N ILE A 87 -17.56 -5.86 5.41
CA ILE A 87 -16.19 -5.46 5.11
C ILE A 87 -16.02 -5.39 3.59
N LEU A 88 -15.44 -4.31 3.13
CA LEU A 88 -14.85 -4.21 1.81
C LEU A 88 -13.36 -4.50 1.89
N MET A 89 -12.84 -5.23 0.92
CA MET A 89 -11.44 -5.62 0.84
C MET A 89 -10.87 -5.22 -0.52
N LYS A 90 -9.64 -4.68 -0.56
CA LYS A 90 -8.98 -4.41 -1.84
C LYS A 90 -8.81 -5.69 -2.65
N ASP A 91 -9.13 -5.62 -3.95
CA ASP A 91 -8.84 -6.68 -4.92
C ASP A 91 -7.35 -6.70 -5.28
N SER A 92 -6.56 -6.99 -4.27
CA SER A 92 -5.10 -7.04 -4.34
C SER A 92 -4.62 -8.28 -3.58
N TYR A 93 -4.12 -9.27 -4.32
CA TYR A 93 -3.61 -10.50 -3.70
C TYR A 93 -2.46 -10.25 -2.71
N ARG A 94 -1.62 -9.23 -2.93
CA ARG A 94 -0.53 -8.87 -2.02
C ARG A 94 -1.04 -8.32 -0.71
N ASP A 95 -2.01 -7.43 -0.77
CA ASP A 95 -2.57 -6.81 0.43
C ASP A 95 -3.39 -7.83 1.22
N ALA A 96 -4.20 -8.66 0.53
CA ALA A 96 -4.94 -9.74 1.15
C ALA A 96 -4.02 -10.76 1.83
N TYR A 97 -2.96 -11.21 1.14
CA TYR A 97 -1.95 -12.09 1.70
C TYR A 97 -1.28 -11.45 2.92
N GLY A 98 -0.79 -10.22 2.77
CA GLY A 98 -0.08 -9.52 3.84
C GLY A 98 -0.92 -9.36 5.10
N THR A 99 -2.17 -8.96 4.96
CA THR A 99 -3.09 -8.83 6.10
C THR A 99 -3.31 -10.17 6.79
N ALA A 100 -3.52 -11.24 6.03
CA ALA A 100 -3.75 -12.58 6.59
C ALA A 100 -2.52 -13.12 7.32
N ILE A 101 -1.33 -12.98 6.75
CA ILE A 101 -0.12 -13.51 7.33
C ILE A 101 0.35 -12.71 8.56
N ILE A 102 0.18 -11.37 8.53
CA ILE A 102 0.45 -10.52 9.69
C ILE A 102 -0.46 -10.91 10.86
N TYR A 103 -1.75 -11.06 10.61
CA TYR A 103 -2.67 -11.45 11.67
C TYR A 103 -2.44 -12.88 12.15
N ALA A 104 -2.15 -13.82 11.26
CA ALA A 104 -1.82 -15.22 11.63
C ALA A 104 -0.62 -15.30 12.57
N HIS A 105 0.34 -14.40 12.43
CA HIS A 105 1.58 -14.33 13.21
C HIS A 105 1.63 -13.13 14.16
N ALA A 106 0.46 -12.61 14.58
CA ALA A 106 0.40 -11.44 15.47
C ALA A 106 1.16 -11.63 16.78
N ARG A 107 1.19 -12.86 17.31
CA ARG A 107 1.93 -13.20 18.53
C ARG A 107 3.45 -13.17 18.29
N GLU A 108 3.90 -13.78 17.22
CA GLU A 108 5.32 -13.85 16.85
C GLU A 108 5.86 -12.47 16.43
N LEU A 109 5.01 -11.59 15.90
CA LEU A 109 5.35 -10.18 15.72
C LEU A 109 5.52 -9.46 17.06
N ALA A 110 4.61 -9.70 18.01
CA ALA A 110 4.66 -9.06 19.32
C ALA A 110 5.86 -9.48 20.17
N ASP A 111 6.32 -10.73 20.05
CA ASP A 111 7.51 -11.24 20.76
C ASP A 111 8.82 -11.05 19.98
N GLY A 112 8.77 -10.50 18.76
CA GLY A 112 9.94 -10.22 17.94
C GLY A 112 10.52 -11.43 17.19
N THR A 113 9.83 -12.57 17.16
CA THR A 113 10.24 -13.76 16.39
C THR A 113 10.25 -13.48 14.88
N PHE A 114 9.25 -12.72 14.40
CA PHE A 114 9.17 -12.22 13.02
C PHE A 114 9.12 -10.70 12.97
N THR A 115 9.50 -10.16 11.83
CA THR A 115 9.20 -8.78 11.44
C THR A 115 8.12 -8.76 10.36
N VAL A 116 7.39 -7.65 10.25
CA VAL A 116 6.41 -7.44 9.17
C VAL A 116 7.06 -7.60 7.80
N GLU A 117 8.29 -7.10 7.63
CA GLU A 117 9.04 -7.22 6.38
C GLU A 117 9.32 -8.68 6.01
N GLN A 118 9.71 -9.52 6.97
CA GLN A 118 9.93 -10.95 6.74
C GLN A 118 8.64 -11.62 6.27
N LEU A 119 7.54 -11.44 7.00
CA LEU A 119 6.24 -12.05 6.69
C LEU A 119 5.70 -11.59 5.33
N MET A 120 5.75 -10.30 5.04
CA MET A 120 5.24 -9.73 3.78
C MET A 120 6.02 -10.19 2.54
N ASN A 121 7.28 -10.60 2.70
CA ASN A 121 8.14 -11.02 1.60
C ASN A 121 8.37 -12.54 1.56
N ASP A 122 7.84 -13.30 2.51
CA ASP A 122 7.87 -14.75 2.47
C ASP A 122 6.79 -15.28 1.52
N SER A 123 7.19 -16.01 0.51
CA SER A 123 6.29 -16.67 -0.45
C SER A 123 6.46 -18.19 -0.45
N SER A 124 6.92 -18.74 0.68
CA SER A 124 7.02 -20.18 0.86
C SER A 124 5.64 -20.85 0.76
N PRO A 125 5.56 -22.09 0.30
CA PRO A 125 4.30 -22.83 0.24
C PRO A 125 3.60 -22.93 1.59
N GLU A 126 4.35 -22.98 2.68
CA GLU A 126 3.85 -23.02 4.05
C GLU A 126 3.13 -21.72 4.41
N MET A 127 3.77 -20.57 4.21
CA MET A 127 3.17 -19.26 4.52
C MET A 127 1.97 -18.95 3.61
N ILE A 128 2.02 -19.36 2.35
CA ILE A 128 0.87 -19.25 1.44
C ILE A 128 -0.31 -20.09 1.95
N ALA A 129 -0.08 -21.32 2.42
CA ALA A 129 -1.14 -22.17 2.96
C ALA A 129 -1.77 -21.59 4.24
N ILE A 130 -0.96 -21.01 5.13
CA ILE A 130 -1.44 -20.31 6.32
C ILE A 130 -2.31 -19.11 5.92
N ALA A 131 -1.83 -18.27 5.00
CA ALA A 131 -2.58 -17.12 4.53
C ALA A 131 -3.92 -17.54 3.88
N GLU A 132 -3.91 -18.60 3.07
CA GLU A 132 -5.12 -19.16 2.45
C GLU A 132 -6.15 -19.59 3.50
N GLU A 133 -5.72 -20.28 4.55
CA GLU A 133 -6.60 -20.73 5.65
C GLU A 133 -7.26 -19.51 6.32
N TYR A 134 -6.47 -18.48 6.66
CA TYR A 134 -6.98 -17.28 7.29
C TYR A 134 -7.92 -16.49 6.37
N LEU A 135 -7.61 -16.35 5.09
CA LEU A 135 -8.47 -15.70 4.11
C LEU A 135 -9.80 -16.44 3.93
N LYS A 136 -9.79 -17.77 3.94
CA LYS A 136 -11.04 -18.57 3.91
C LYS A 136 -11.91 -18.32 5.15
N LYS A 137 -11.31 -18.18 6.33
CA LYS A 137 -12.03 -17.85 7.57
C LYS A 137 -12.61 -16.44 7.55
N MET A 138 -11.92 -15.48 6.94
CA MET A 138 -12.37 -14.09 6.80
C MET A 138 -13.50 -13.93 5.78
N LYS A 139 -13.52 -14.77 4.75
CA LYS A 139 -14.42 -14.65 3.58
C LYS A 139 -15.90 -14.38 3.92
N PRO A 140 -16.52 -14.96 4.97
CA PRO A 140 -17.92 -14.66 5.31
C PRO A 140 -18.18 -13.21 5.72
N ASN A 141 -17.14 -12.47 6.12
CA ASN A 141 -17.25 -11.08 6.53
C ASN A 141 -17.14 -10.11 5.35
N ILE A 142 -16.62 -10.59 4.20
CA ILE A 142 -16.39 -9.76 3.02
C ILE A 142 -17.68 -9.55 2.26
N ALA A 143 -18.11 -8.28 2.16
CA ALA A 143 -19.24 -7.84 1.34
C ALA A 143 -18.84 -7.66 -0.13
N GLY A 144 -17.57 -7.35 -0.40
CA GLY A 144 -17.07 -7.18 -1.76
C GLY A 144 -15.55 -6.98 -1.82
N TRP A 145 -14.99 -7.42 -2.93
CA TRP A 145 -13.62 -7.09 -3.33
C TRP A 145 -13.67 -5.89 -4.25
N GLU A 146 -12.85 -4.88 -3.99
CA GLU A 146 -12.96 -3.60 -4.67
C GLU A 146 -11.59 -3.06 -5.11
N ALA A 147 -11.57 -2.35 -6.23
CA ALA A 147 -10.41 -1.60 -6.68
C ALA A 147 -10.58 -0.09 -6.39
N ASP A 148 -11.75 0.48 -6.74
CA ASP A 148 -12.02 1.91 -6.66
C ASP A 148 -13.34 2.28 -5.99
N PHE A 149 -14.34 1.40 -5.98
CA PHE A 149 -15.69 1.74 -5.50
C PHE A 149 -15.83 1.74 -3.98
N GLY A 150 -14.85 1.20 -3.25
CA GLY A 150 -14.91 1.09 -1.79
C GLY A 150 -15.08 2.43 -1.09
N LYS A 151 -14.35 3.44 -1.54
CA LYS A 151 -14.45 4.80 -1.02
C LYS A 151 -15.86 5.39 -1.17
N GLU A 152 -16.52 5.15 -2.31
CA GLU A 152 -17.89 5.60 -2.53
C GLU A 152 -18.90 4.84 -1.67
N MET A 153 -18.70 3.54 -1.45
CA MET A 153 -19.54 2.73 -0.57
C MET A 153 -19.44 3.19 0.88
N MET A 154 -18.25 3.56 1.33
CA MET A 154 -18.03 4.10 2.68
C MET A 154 -18.67 5.47 2.85
N THR A 155 -18.51 6.39 1.88
CA THR A 155 -19.14 7.71 1.87
C THR A 155 -20.68 7.61 1.95
N LYS A 156 -21.25 6.58 1.35
CA LYS A 156 -22.71 6.33 1.40
C LYS A 156 -23.18 5.54 2.63
N GLY A 157 -22.28 5.22 3.56
CA GLY A 157 -22.58 4.43 4.76
C GLY A 157 -23.03 2.98 4.48
N LYS A 158 -22.66 2.41 3.31
CA LYS A 158 -23.08 1.08 2.89
C LYS A 158 -22.17 -0.05 3.36
N ALA A 159 -21.00 0.27 3.86
CA ALA A 159 -20.08 -0.67 4.50
C ALA A 159 -19.61 -0.08 5.83
N TRP A 160 -19.23 -0.95 6.77
CA TRP A 160 -18.72 -0.55 8.07
C TRP A 160 -17.22 -0.43 8.10
N LEU A 161 -16.54 -1.32 7.39
CA LEU A 161 -15.08 -1.38 7.26
C LEU A 161 -14.68 -1.47 5.80
N ASN A 162 -13.58 -0.82 5.46
CA ASN A 162 -12.89 -1.02 4.19
C ASN A 162 -11.38 -1.12 4.44
N PHE A 163 -10.80 -2.28 4.10
CA PHE A 163 -9.36 -2.35 3.93
C PHE A 163 -8.97 -1.52 2.71
N THR A 164 -8.22 -0.46 2.92
CA THR A 164 -7.89 0.48 1.84
C THR A 164 -6.52 1.12 2.01
N TRP A 165 -6.07 1.82 0.99
CA TRP A 165 -4.84 2.60 1.03
C TRP A 165 -5.10 3.99 1.64
N SER A 166 -4.10 4.53 2.34
CA SER A 166 -4.22 5.79 3.07
C SER A 166 -4.69 6.96 2.20
N GLY A 167 -4.25 7.04 0.94
CA GLY A 167 -4.70 8.10 0.01
C GLY A 167 -6.19 8.02 -0.31
N ASP A 168 -6.71 6.81 -0.58
CA ASP A 168 -8.15 6.59 -0.78
C ASP A 168 -8.94 6.89 0.49
N ALA A 169 -8.37 6.56 1.66
CA ALA A 169 -9.00 6.83 2.96
C ALA A 169 -9.15 8.33 3.21
N VAL A 170 -8.09 9.13 2.99
CA VAL A 170 -8.14 10.59 3.15
C VAL A 170 -9.21 11.19 2.25
N TRP A 171 -9.21 10.82 0.98
CA TRP A 171 -10.24 11.27 0.03
C TRP A 171 -11.65 10.90 0.49
N ALA A 172 -11.87 9.65 0.91
CA ALA A 172 -13.18 9.20 1.37
C ALA A 172 -13.65 9.92 2.65
N MET A 173 -12.74 10.23 3.58
CA MET A 173 -13.05 10.97 4.79
C MET A 173 -13.47 12.41 4.49
N GLU A 174 -12.81 13.08 3.53
CA GLU A 174 -13.18 14.44 3.08
C GLU A 174 -14.57 14.45 2.43
N GLU A 175 -14.83 13.58 1.48
CA GLU A 175 -16.12 13.47 0.79
C GLU A 175 -17.25 13.06 1.74
N ALA A 176 -16.99 12.13 2.66
CA ALA A 176 -17.95 11.67 3.65
C ALA A 176 -18.37 12.79 4.61
N SER A 177 -17.41 13.60 5.05
CA SER A 177 -17.67 14.75 5.93
C SER A 177 -18.62 15.75 5.27
N ALA A 178 -18.54 15.97 3.97
CA ALA A 178 -19.42 16.87 3.22
C ALA A 178 -20.89 16.41 3.21
N VAL A 179 -21.15 15.12 3.42
CA VAL A 179 -22.51 14.53 3.46
C VAL A 179 -22.92 14.05 4.86
N GLY A 180 -22.16 14.43 5.88
CA GLY A 180 -22.49 14.15 7.27
C GLY A 180 -22.16 12.72 7.74
N VAL A 181 -21.31 12.00 7.02
CA VAL A 181 -20.79 10.67 7.43
C VAL A 181 -19.41 10.85 8.03
N ASP A 182 -19.21 10.38 9.26
CA ASP A 182 -17.95 10.48 9.99
C ASP A 182 -17.15 9.18 9.85
N LEU A 183 -16.08 9.23 9.06
CA LEU A 183 -15.17 8.13 8.85
C LEU A 183 -13.86 8.32 9.63
N GLY A 184 -13.19 7.23 9.95
CA GLY A 184 -11.85 7.21 10.52
C GLY A 184 -10.94 6.24 9.78
N TYR A 185 -9.64 6.45 9.86
CA TYR A 185 -8.64 5.56 9.29
C TYR A 185 -7.59 5.21 10.34
N GLU A 186 -7.28 3.93 10.46
CA GLU A 186 -6.25 3.44 11.38
C GLU A 186 -5.37 2.39 10.68
N VAL A 187 -4.10 2.39 11.05
CA VAL A 187 -3.19 1.30 10.75
C VAL A 187 -3.09 0.43 12.00
N PRO A 188 -3.49 -0.84 11.94
CA PRO A 188 -3.46 -1.74 13.10
C PRO A 188 -2.08 -1.90 13.72
N LEU A 189 -2.04 -2.16 15.02
CA LEU A 189 -0.83 -2.19 15.84
C LEU A 189 0.14 -3.32 15.47
N GLU A 190 -0.35 -4.39 14.89
CA GLU A 190 0.49 -5.48 14.39
C GLU A 190 1.37 -5.05 13.21
N GLY A 191 1.12 -3.87 12.68
CA GLY A 191 1.82 -3.33 11.51
C GLY A 191 1.09 -3.60 10.19
N SER A 192 1.59 -3.02 9.13
CA SER A 192 0.96 -3.08 7.82
C SER A 192 1.96 -2.91 6.69
N ASN A 193 1.45 -2.99 5.46
CA ASN A 193 2.21 -2.69 4.26
C ASN A 193 2.44 -1.18 4.12
N ILE A 194 3.68 -0.81 3.85
CA ILE A 194 4.06 0.49 3.28
C ILE A 194 4.34 0.28 1.80
N TRP A 195 3.77 1.11 0.95
CA TRP A 195 4.00 1.08 -0.49
C TRP A 195 4.62 2.39 -0.97
N TYR A 196 5.41 2.28 -2.02
CA TYR A 196 6.04 3.41 -2.69
C TYR A 196 5.80 3.30 -4.18
N ASP A 197 5.20 4.32 -4.76
CA ASP A 197 5.08 4.47 -6.20
C ASP A 197 6.21 5.34 -6.74
N GLY A 198 6.63 5.05 -7.95
CA GLY A 198 7.69 5.80 -8.58
C GLY A 198 7.57 5.83 -10.09
N TRP A 199 8.01 6.94 -10.64
CA TRP A 199 8.14 7.12 -12.07
C TRP A 199 9.39 6.44 -12.58
N ALA A 200 9.28 5.66 -13.64
CA ALA A 200 10.40 4.98 -14.29
C ALA A 200 10.25 5.06 -15.81
N ILE A 201 11.38 5.04 -16.50
CA ILE A 201 11.43 5.05 -17.98
C ILE A 201 11.67 3.63 -18.46
N LEU A 202 10.75 3.11 -19.27
CA LEU A 202 10.89 1.78 -19.85
C LEU A 202 11.99 1.76 -20.94
N LYS A 203 12.68 0.63 -21.05
CA LYS A 203 13.80 0.43 -21.99
C LYS A 203 13.50 0.83 -23.45
N TYR A 204 12.26 0.64 -23.88
CA TYR A 204 11.85 0.91 -25.26
C TYR A 204 11.04 2.21 -25.41
N ALA A 205 11.11 3.11 -24.42
CA ALA A 205 10.45 4.41 -24.49
C ALA A 205 11.02 5.23 -25.67
N ARG A 206 10.12 5.80 -26.49
CA ARG A 206 10.52 6.59 -27.67
C ARG A 206 10.88 8.04 -27.32
N ASN A 207 10.30 8.58 -26.24
CA ASN A 207 10.41 9.99 -25.84
C ASN A 207 11.06 10.12 -24.45
N VAL A 208 12.27 9.55 -24.28
CA VAL A 208 13.00 9.56 -23.01
C VAL A 208 13.20 10.97 -22.45
N LYS A 209 13.55 11.93 -23.30
CA LYS A 209 13.76 13.33 -22.91
C LYS A 209 12.48 13.96 -22.36
N ALA A 210 11.34 13.77 -23.03
CA ALA A 210 10.07 14.30 -22.57
C ALA A 210 9.64 13.66 -21.24
N ALA A 211 9.84 12.35 -21.07
CA ALA A 211 9.59 11.66 -19.82
C ALA A 211 10.45 12.22 -18.67
N SER A 212 11.74 12.49 -18.94
CA SER A 212 12.66 13.08 -17.95
C SER A 212 12.22 14.48 -17.52
N TYR A 213 11.83 15.34 -18.48
CA TYR A 213 11.28 16.67 -18.16
C TYR A 213 9.98 16.60 -17.36
N PHE A 214 9.11 15.63 -17.67
CA PHE A 214 7.87 15.43 -16.93
C PHE A 214 8.13 15.02 -15.48
N MET A 215 9.03 14.08 -15.25
CA MET A 215 9.42 13.66 -13.91
C MET A 215 10.05 14.81 -13.11
N ASP A 216 10.94 15.58 -13.73
CA ASP A 216 11.53 16.78 -13.11
C ASP A 216 10.45 17.80 -12.74
N TYR A 217 9.50 18.04 -13.64
CA TYR A 217 8.36 18.96 -13.38
C TYR A 217 7.52 18.52 -12.18
N LEU A 218 7.29 17.22 -11.99
CA LEU A 218 6.51 16.71 -10.87
C LEU A 218 7.24 16.83 -9.52
N CYS A 219 8.56 17.04 -9.53
CA CYS A 219 9.36 17.23 -8.31
C CYS A 219 9.47 18.71 -7.88
N ARG A 220 8.84 19.65 -8.59
CA ARG A 220 8.79 21.09 -8.23
C ARG A 220 7.90 21.32 -7.02
#